data_51f7e5dad84fbc6e278c5e67cc99b054
#
_entry.id   51f7e5dad84fbc6e278c5e67cc99b054
#
_cell.length_a   1.000
_cell.length_b   1.000
_cell.length_c   1.000
_cell.angle_alpha   90.00
_cell.angle_beta   90.00
_cell.angle_gamma   90.00
#
_symmetry.space_group_name_H-M   'P 1'
#
loop_
_entity.id
_entity.type
_entity.pdbx_description
1 polymer ?
#
loop_
_entity_poly.entity_id
_entity_poly.type
_entity_poly.pdbx_seq_one_letter_code
_entity_poly.pdbx_strand_id
1 'polypeptide(L)'
;MNNVLVLQCSPHVGGVSDSVANLFTKGMAEAGIEVRTVALRDYAYSPCTGCGGCSRPPHKCILANRPLPGQNDACAQMDQAEEIFQMINEAQMVMISSPIYFYFLPAHFKALIDRTQRFWMMQGGEDRGSLPLSRAKPVLVAMTAGRRRGNLLFSGSLLSLKYFLAPLGAAVRETRLLRGLESTKDLHERPAVMAALHAWGHDWGHRLATENASYELTQPLPEAADKP
;
A
#
# COMPACT_ATOMS: atom_id res chain seq x y z
N MET A 1 9.38 -15.09 12.86
CA MET A 1 7.92 -14.95 12.73
C MET A 1 7.66 -14.21 11.43
N ASN A 2 6.83 -14.78 10.56
CA ASN A 2 6.46 -14.13 9.31
C ASN A 2 5.54 -12.94 9.62
N ASN A 3 6.02 -11.71 9.44
CA ASN A 3 5.27 -10.49 9.72
C ASN A 3 4.72 -9.93 8.41
N VAL A 4 3.43 -10.11 8.17
CA VAL A 4 2.71 -9.57 7.01
C VAL A 4 1.86 -8.39 7.44
N LEU A 5 2.00 -7.27 6.73
CA LEU A 5 1.20 -6.08 6.93
C LEU A 5 0.15 -5.94 5.82
N VAL A 6 -1.11 -5.79 6.19
CA VAL A 6 -2.20 -5.44 5.27
C VAL A 6 -2.64 -4.01 5.54
N LEU A 7 -2.47 -3.13 4.54
CA LEU A 7 -2.91 -1.73 4.59
C LEU A 7 -4.27 -1.57 3.90
N GLN A 8 -5.28 -1.22 4.68
CA GLN A 8 -6.60 -0.82 4.19
C GLN A 8 -6.61 0.70 3.95
N CYS A 9 -6.61 1.10 2.69
CA CYS A 9 -6.45 2.51 2.32
C CYS A 9 -7.77 3.23 2.02
N SER A 10 -8.92 2.56 2.22
CA SER A 10 -10.24 3.16 2.07
C SER A 10 -10.58 4.07 3.25
N PRO A 11 -11.17 5.27 3.00
CA PRO A 11 -11.76 6.09 4.06
C PRO A 11 -13.07 5.48 4.61
N HIS A 12 -13.70 4.55 3.88
CA HIS A 12 -14.95 3.91 4.28
C HIS A 12 -14.69 2.59 5.01
N VAL A 13 -15.27 2.47 6.20
CA VAL A 13 -15.26 1.23 6.99
C VAL A 13 -16.14 0.18 6.31
N GLY A 14 -15.64 -1.05 6.19
CA GLY A 14 -16.41 -2.18 5.66
C GLY A 14 -16.76 -2.10 4.17
N GLY A 15 -16.09 -1.22 3.41
CA GLY A 15 -16.27 -1.09 1.97
C GLY A 15 -15.68 -2.25 1.17
N VAL A 16 -15.76 -2.16 -0.15
CA VAL A 16 -15.25 -3.20 -1.07
C VAL A 16 -13.78 -3.49 -0.84
N SER A 17 -12.95 -2.45 -0.70
CA SER A 17 -11.50 -2.63 -0.48
C SER A 17 -11.19 -3.34 0.85
N ASP A 18 -11.95 -3.05 1.90
CA ASP A 18 -11.81 -3.75 3.18
C ASP A 18 -12.21 -5.22 3.03
N SER A 19 -13.29 -5.51 2.29
CA SER A 19 -13.72 -6.88 2.02
C SER A 19 -12.68 -7.67 1.22
N VAL A 20 -12.03 -7.02 0.24
CA VAL A 20 -10.92 -7.61 -0.52
C VAL A 20 -9.73 -7.91 0.39
N ALA A 21 -9.33 -6.97 1.26
CA ALA A 21 -8.28 -7.18 2.24
C ALA A 21 -8.60 -8.33 3.20
N ASN A 22 -9.85 -8.41 3.68
CA ASN A 22 -10.29 -9.46 4.61
C ASN A 22 -10.28 -10.85 3.97
N LEU A 23 -10.68 -10.98 2.69
CA LEU A 23 -10.59 -12.26 1.96
C LEU A 23 -9.14 -12.72 1.82
N PHE A 24 -8.23 -11.81 1.47
CA PHE A 24 -6.80 -12.09 1.40
C PHE A 24 -6.25 -12.52 2.77
N THR A 25 -6.54 -11.75 3.82
CA THR A 25 -6.09 -12.05 5.20
C THR A 25 -6.59 -13.42 5.68
N LYS A 26 -7.84 -13.77 5.34
CA LYS A 26 -8.40 -15.09 5.68
C LYS A 26 -7.59 -16.20 5.01
N GLY A 27 -7.26 -16.08 3.72
CA GLY A 27 -6.42 -17.06 3.03
C GLY A 27 -5.02 -17.18 3.66
N MET A 28 -4.40 -16.06 4.03
CA MET A 28 -3.11 -16.04 4.74
C MET A 28 -3.19 -16.78 6.08
N ALA A 29 -4.24 -16.53 6.87
CA ALA A 29 -4.43 -17.18 8.16
C ALA A 29 -4.63 -18.70 8.02
N GLU A 30 -5.35 -19.16 7.00
CA GLU A 30 -5.50 -20.59 6.70
C GLU A 30 -4.17 -21.27 6.31
N ALA A 31 -3.22 -20.50 5.74
CA ALA A 31 -1.85 -20.97 5.50
C ALA A 31 -0.92 -20.83 6.74
N GLY A 32 -1.47 -20.50 7.91
CA GLY A 32 -0.72 -20.39 9.17
C GLY A 32 0.11 -19.09 9.32
N ILE A 33 -0.18 -18.06 8.52
CA ILE A 33 0.53 -16.78 8.59
C ILE A 33 -0.25 -15.76 9.40
N GLU A 34 0.39 -15.19 10.42
CA GLU A 34 -0.14 -14.08 11.18
C GLU A 34 -0.07 -12.79 10.36
N VAL A 35 -1.19 -12.06 10.30
CA VAL A 35 -1.34 -10.83 9.53
C VAL A 35 -1.71 -9.67 10.43
N ARG A 36 -0.91 -8.59 10.39
CA ARG A 36 -1.28 -7.32 11.00
C ARG A 36 -2.07 -6.49 10.00
N THR A 37 -3.33 -6.22 10.27
CA THR A 37 -4.17 -5.33 9.45
C THR A 37 -4.19 -3.93 10.05
N VAL A 38 -3.94 -2.93 9.21
CA VAL A 38 -3.94 -1.51 9.55
C VAL A 38 -4.84 -0.76 8.60
N ALA A 39 -5.86 -0.09 9.12
CA ALA A 39 -6.69 0.81 8.34
C ALA A 39 -6.13 2.25 8.45
N LEU A 40 -5.69 2.83 7.34
CA LEU A 40 -5.07 4.16 7.35
C LEU A 40 -5.97 5.25 7.92
N ARG A 41 -7.29 5.09 7.79
CA ARG A 41 -8.29 6.03 8.34
C ARG A 41 -8.27 6.14 9.87
N ASP A 42 -7.69 5.13 10.55
CA ASP A 42 -7.60 5.11 12.03
C ASP A 42 -6.34 5.84 12.53
N TYR A 43 -5.47 6.27 11.61
CA TYR A 43 -4.22 6.99 11.90
C TYR A 43 -4.34 8.44 11.47
N ALA A 44 -4.00 9.32 12.37
CA ALA A 44 -4.01 10.74 12.10
C ALA A 44 -2.64 11.23 11.65
N TYR A 45 -2.57 11.85 10.49
CA TYR A 45 -1.36 12.49 9.99
C TYR A 45 -1.69 13.60 9.00
N SER A 46 -0.81 14.59 8.94
CA SER A 46 -0.92 15.71 8.01
C SER A 46 -0.25 15.39 6.67
N PRO A 47 -0.76 15.94 5.57
CA PRO A 47 -0.06 15.88 4.29
C PRO A 47 1.30 16.59 4.37
N CYS A 48 2.20 16.27 3.44
CA CYS A 48 3.46 16.99 3.30
C CYS A 48 3.21 18.46 2.97
N THR A 49 3.84 19.37 3.71
CA THR A 49 3.70 20.82 3.51
C THR A 49 4.76 21.41 2.57
N GLY A 50 5.67 20.58 2.03
CA GLY A 50 6.75 21.06 1.15
C GLY A 50 7.78 21.94 1.85
N CYS A 51 7.89 21.87 3.17
CA CYS A 51 8.75 22.78 3.96
C CYS A 51 10.26 22.61 3.74
N GLY A 52 10.70 21.57 3.02
CA GLY A 52 12.12 21.30 2.76
C GLY A 52 12.93 20.82 3.98
N GLY A 53 12.32 20.64 5.15
CA GLY A 53 13.03 20.26 6.37
C GLY A 53 13.78 18.92 6.26
N CYS A 54 13.27 17.99 5.46
CA CYS A 54 13.91 16.69 5.22
C CYS A 54 15.05 16.73 4.16
N SER A 55 15.31 17.86 3.49
CA SER A 55 16.39 17.97 2.49
C SER A 55 17.79 17.98 3.13
N ARG A 56 17.88 18.17 4.43
CA ARG A 56 19.14 18.18 5.19
C ARG A 56 19.23 17.01 6.17
N PRO A 57 20.42 16.47 6.41
CA PRO A 57 20.61 15.47 7.47
C PRO A 57 20.09 15.98 8.82
N PRO A 58 19.48 15.14 9.63
CA PRO A 58 19.29 13.68 9.49
C PRO A 58 18.04 13.25 8.70
N HIS A 59 17.53 14.07 7.76
CA HIS A 59 16.41 13.79 6.86
C HIS A 59 15.09 13.44 7.59
N LYS A 60 14.84 14.06 8.72
CA LYS A 60 13.62 13.86 9.51
C LYS A 60 12.51 14.79 9.02
N CYS A 61 11.28 14.28 9.06
CA CYS A 61 10.12 15.13 8.81
C CYS A 61 9.84 16.01 10.02
N ILE A 62 9.62 17.30 9.80
CA ILE A 62 9.29 18.26 10.89
C ILE A 62 7.93 17.99 11.54
N LEU A 63 7.02 17.30 10.84
CA LEU A 63 5.69 16.94 11.32
C LEU A 63 5.70 15.65 12.16
N ALA A 64 6.78 14.87 12.09
CA ALA A 64 6.87 13.59 12.77
C ALA A 64 6.72 13.73 14.28
N ASN A 65 5.81 12.96 14.86
CA ASN A 65 5.56 12.93 16.31
C ASN A 65 5.24 14.31 16.92
N ARG A 66 4.59 15.18 16.13
CA ARG A 66 4.12 16.49 16.61
C ARG A 66 2.59 16.52 16.65
N PRO A 67 1.99 17.41 17.44
CA PRO A 67 0.56 17.67 17.37
C PRO A 67 0.14 18.02 15.93
N LEU A 68 -1.04 17.57 15.54
CA LEU A 68 -1.60 17.95 14.25
C LEU A 68 -1.81 19.47 14.18
N PRO A 69 -1.64 20.09 13.01
CA PRO A 69 -1.81 21.52 12.85
C PRO A 69 -3.18 22.00 13.37
N GLY A 70 -3.16 23.08 14.15
CA GLY A 70 -4.36 23.66 14.75
C GLY A 70 -4.80 23.02 16.09
N GLN A 71 -4.09 22.01 16.57
CA GLN A 71 -4.35 21.38 17.87
C GLN A 71 -3.21 21.74 18.85
N ASN A 72 -3.48 22.59 19.81
CA ASN A 72 -2.47 23.09 20.75
C ASN A 72 -2.84 22.79 22.21
N ASP A 73 -3.74 21.88 22.47
CA ASP A 73 -4.20 21.50 23.80
C ASP A 73 -3.55 20.19 24.31
N ALA A 74 -3.77 19.89 25.59
CA ALA A 74 -3.24 18.68 26.21
C ALA A 74 -3.79 17.36 25.62
N CYS A 75 -4.85 17.43 24.83
CA CYS A 75 -5.48 16.30 24.13
C CYS A 75 -5.16 16.27 22.63
N ALA A 76 -4.17 17.06 22.18
CA ALA A 76 -3.78 17.14 20.78
C ALA A 76 -3.39 15.77 20.22
N GLN A 77 -4.01 15.40 19.10
CA GLN A 77 -3.66 14.18 18.39
C GLN A 77 -2.30 14.32 17.71
N MET A 78 -1.43 13.35 17.93
CA MET A 78 -0.08 13.34 17.38
C MET A 78 -0.07 12.83 15.94
N ASP A 79 0.85 13.34 15.13
CA ASP A 79 1.07 12.86 13.77
C ASP A 79 1.67 11.45 13.78
N GLN A 80 0.97 10.49 13.18
CA GLN A 80 1.29 9.06 13.22
C GLN A 80 1.86 8.51 11.91
N ALA A 81 2.28 9.36 10.97
CA ALA A 81 2.83 8.88 9.70
C ALA A 81 4.08 8.00 9.90
N GLU A 82 4.95 8.34 10.87
CA GLU A 82 6.17 7.57 11.15
C GLU A 82 5.85 6.17 11.70
N GLU A 83 4.79 6.04 12.48
CA GLU A 83 4.33 4.75 12.99
C GLU A 83 3.95 3.81 11.83
N ILE A 84 3.25 4.32 10.81
CA ILE A 84 2.90 3.55 9.62
C ILE A 84 4.15 3.17 8.84
N PHE A 85 5.10 4.09 8.64
CA PHE A 85 6.37 3.78 7.97
C PHE A 85 7.18 2.73 8.71
N GLN A 86 7.19 2.79 10.04
CA GLN A 86 7.84 1.77 10.86
C GLN A 86 7.21 0.39 10.63
N MET A 87 5.88 0.29 10.66
CA MET A 87 5.17 -0.97 10.37
C MET A 87 5.47 -1.50 8.96
N ILE A 88 5.52 -0.62 7.95
CA ILE A 88 5.92 -1.00 6.59
C ILE A 88 7.35 -1.51 6.58
N ASN A 89 8.26 -0.88 7.31
CA ASN A 89 9.66 -1.28 7.35
C ASN A 89 9.88 -2.63 8.04
N GLU A 90 9.18 -2.89 9.11
CA GLU A 90 9.27 -4.12 9.91
C GLU A 90 8.63 -5.33 9.21
N ALA A 91 7.66 -5.10 8.33
CA ALA A 91 6.98 -6.17 7.62
C ALA A 91 7.90 -6.86 6.60
N GLN A 92 7.81 -8.18 6.49
CA GLN A 92 8.46 -8.96 5.43
C GLN A 92 7.75 -8.81 4.08
N MET A 93 6.44 -8.66 4.12
CA MET A 93 5.57 -8.43 2.97
C MET A 93 4.48 -7.43 3.33
N VAL A 94 4.07 -6.62 2.35
CA VAL A 94 2.95 -5.69 2.50
C VAL A 94 1.88 -6.00 1.46
N MET A 95 0.62 -6.04 1.86
CA MET A 95 -0.53 -6.04 0.97
C MET A 95 -1.25 -4.69 1.09
N ILE A 96 -1.47 -4.01 -0.03
CA ILE A 96 -2.18 -2.74 -0.10
C ILE A 96 -3.55 -2.98 -0.75
N SER A 97 -4.63 -2.66 -0.05
CA SER A 97 -5.98 -2.66 -0.60
C SER A 97 -6.54 -1.24 -0.64
N SER A 98 -6.84 -0.73 -1.84
CA SER A 98 -7.25 0.65 -2.04
C SER A 98 -8.39 0.79 -3.06
N PRO A 99 -9.38 1.64 -2.82
CA PRO A 99 -10.29 2.07 -3.88
C PRO A 99 -9.59 3.07 -4.81
N ILE A 100 -10.16 3.25 -6.01
CA ILE A 100 -9.76 4.31 -6.94
C ILE A 100 -10.78 5.43 -6.90
N TYR A 101 -10.33 6.64 -6.59
CA TYR A 101 -11.09 7.88 -6.63
C TYR A 101 -10.50 8.82 -7.69
N PHE A 102 -11.31 9.24 -8.66
CA PHE A 102 -10.85 10.12 -9.75
C PHE A 102 -9.56 9.65 -10.43
N TYR A 103 -9.48 8.35 -10.77
CA TYR A 103 -8.31 7.69 -11.38
C TYR A 103 -7.06 7.65 -10.50
N PHE A 104 -7.19 7.94 -9.20
CA PHE A 104 -6.06 7.97 -8.28
C PHE A 104 -6.38 7.32 -6.93
N LEU A 105 -5.41 7.34 -6.03
CA LEU A 105 -5.54 6.83 -4.66
C LEU A 105 -6.31 7.83 -3.79
N PRO A 106 -6.99 7.39 -2.72
CA PRO A 106 -7.65 8.28 -1.77
C PRO A 106 -6.73 9.35 -1.21
N ALA A 107 -7.24 10.55 -0.97
CA ALA A 107 -6.46 11.71 -0.54
C ALA A 107 -5.65 11.44 0.74
N HIS A 108 -6.23 10.74 1.72
CA HIS A 108 -5.53 10.37 2.96
C HIS A 108 -4.32 9.47 2.67
N PHE A 109 -4.47 8.44 1.83
CA PHE A 109 -3.34 7.62 1.42
C PHE A 109 -2.30 8.42 0.62
N LYS A 110 -2.74 9.32 -0.27
CA LYS A 110 -1.81 10.20 -1.00
C LYS A 110 -1.02 11.10 -0.06
N ALA A 111 -1.63 11.59 1.03
CA ALA A 111 -0.93 12.36 2.05
C ALA A 111 0.22 11.56 2.69
N LEU A 112 0.03 10.27 2.97
CA LEU A 112 1.10 9.38 3.45
C LEU A 112 2.20 9.20 2.39
N ILE A 113 1.81 9.00 1.13
CA ILE A 113 2.76 8.87 0.01
C ILE A 113 3.67 10.10 -0.08
N ASP A 114 3.13 11.31 0.02
CA ASP A 114 3.93 12.54 -0.04
C ASP A 114 4.90 12.69 1.14
N ARG A 115 4.61 12.04 2.27
CA ARG A 115 5.50 12.01 3.43
C ARG A 115 6.73 11.12 3.22
N THR A 116 6.77 10.25 2.19
CA THR A 116 7.98 9.49 1.83
C THR A 116 9.11 10.34 1.27
N GLN A 117 8.88 11.61 0.98
CA GLN A 117 9.90 12.55 0.52
C GLN A 117 11.18 12.50 1.38
N ARG A 118 11.07 12.30 2.68
CA ARG A 118 12.24 12.20 3.56
C ARG A 118 13.13 10.99 3.25
N PHE A 119 12.54 9.85 2.91
CA PHE A 119 13.29 8.64 2.54
C PHE A 119 13.98 8.79 1.19
N TRP A 120 13.31 9.45 0.25
CA TRP A 120 13.89 9.84 -1.03
C TRP A 120 15.12 10.75 -0.83
N MET A 121 14.99 11.77 -0.01
CA MET A 121 16.11 12.68 0.31
C MET A 121 17.25 11.97 1.03
N MET A 122 16.95 11.02 1.92
CA MET A 122 17.95 10.19 2.59
C MET A 122 18.80 9.36 1.63
N GLN A 123 18.25 8.96 0.48
CA GLN A 123 18.94 8.20 -0.56
C GLN A 123 19.74 9.08 -1.52
N GLY A 124 19.75 10.39 -1.32
CA GLY A 124 20.49 11.36 -2.13
C GLY A 124 19.70 11.99 -3.27
N GLY A 125 18.37 11.82 -3.30
CA GLY A 125 17.47 12.57 -4.21
C GLY A 125 17.56 12.22 -5.70
N GLU A 126 18.58 11.49 -6.11
CA GLU A 126 18.75 11.01 -7.49
C GLU A 126 18.44 9.52 -7.61
N ASP A 127 18.19 9.09 -8.82
CA ASP A 127 17.87 7.70 -9.20
C ASP A 127 19.03 6.73 -8.83
N ARG A 128 19.32 6.60 -7.57
CA ARG A 128 20.04 5.42 -7.08
C ARG A 128 19.08 4.26 -7.24
N GLY A 129 19.20 3.61 -8.39
CA GLY A 129 18.33 2.62 -8.94
C GLY A 129 17.58 1.82 -7.88
N SER A 130 16.28 1.68 -8.07
CA SER A 130 15.45 0.79 -7.28
C SER A 130 16.22 -0.51 -7.02
N LEU A 131 16.20 -1.01 -5.80
CA LEU A 131 16.77 -2.32 -5.49
C LEU A 131 16.31 -3.33 -6.55
N PRO A 132 17.19 -4.23 -6.99
CA PRO A 132 16.77 -5.32 -7.86
C PRO A 132 15.52 -5.95 -7.27
N LEU A 133 14.52 -6.22 -8.11
CA LEU A 133 13.24 -6.78 -7.65
C LEU A 133 13.44 -8.00 -6.75
N SER A 134 14.45 -8.83 -7.01
CA SER A 134 14.82 -9.99 -6.18
C SER A 134 15.19 -9.63 -4.73
N ARG A 135 15.64 -8.40 -4.46
CA ARG A 135 16.03 -7.93 -3.13
C ARG A 135 15.02 -6.98 -2.49
N ALA A 136 14.08 -6.47 -3.27
CA ALA A 136 13.07 -5.56 -2.76
C ALA A 136 11.99 -6.34 -2.00
N LYS A 137 11.53 -5.76 -0.90
CA LYS A 137 10.38 -6.27 -0.14
C LYS A 137 9.16 -6.44 -1.05
N PRO A 138 8.52 -7.61 -1.08
CA PRO A 138 7.34 -7.83 -1.92
C PRO A 138 6.15 -7.03 -1.43
N VAL A 139 5.50 -6.35 -2.37
CA VAL A 139 4.22 -5.67 -2.13
C VAL A 139 3.17 -6.21 -3.08
N LEU A 140 2.05 -6.61 -2.53
CA LEU A 140 0.87 -7.03 -3.27
C LEU A 140 -0.14 -5.90 -3.29
N VAL A 141 -0.79 -5.67 -4.41
CA VAL A 141 -1.71 -4.54 -4.54
C VAL A 141 -3.05 -5.00 -5.06
N ALA A 142 -4.11 -4.75 -4.32
CA ALA A 142 -5.48 -4.85 -4.79
C ALA A 142 -6.09 -3.46 -4.94
N MET A 143 -6.62 -3.15 -6.12
CA MET A 143 -7.34 -1.90 -6.34
C MET A 143 -8.77 -2.17 -6.80
N THR A 144 -9.72 -1.45 -6.23
CA THR A 144 -11.14 -1.58 -6.55
C THR A 144 -11.67 -0.29 -7.18
N ALA A 145 -12.49 -0.43 -8.22
CA ALA A 145 -13.14 0.70 -8.87
C ALA A 145 -14.58 0.33 -9.29
N GLY A 146 -15.53 1.24 -9.07
CA GLY A 146 -16.89 1.12 -9.58
C GLY A 146 -16.95 1.15 -11.11
N ARG A 147 -16.05 1.90 -11.72
CA ARG A 147 -16.00 2.04 -13.19
C ARG A 147 -15.62 0.71 -13.86
N ARG A 148 -16.43 0.30 -14.84
CA ARG A 148 -16.23 -0.98 -15.57
C ARG A 148 -15.19 -0.89 -16.68
N ARG A 149 -15.03 0.28 -17.31
CA ARG A 149 -14.18 0.53 -18.49
C ARG A 149 -13.23 1.69 -18.26
N GLY A 150 -12.18 1.79 -19.05
CA GLY A 150 -11.17 2.87 -19.01
C GLY A 150 -9.74 2.28 -19.06
N ASN A 151 -8.97 2.69 -20.08
CA ASN A 151 -7.64 2.10 -20.33
C ASN A 151 -6.63 2.46 -19.23
N LEU A 152 -6.71 3.68 -18.68
CA LEU A 152 -5.75 4.21 -17.71
C LEU A 152 -6.27 4.24 -16.27
N LEU A 153 -7.33 3.47 -15.95
CA LEU A 153 -8.04 3.58 -14.67
C LEU A 153 -7.14 3.39 -13.45
N PHE A 154 -6.13 2.54 -13.54
CA PHE A 154 -5.22 2.23 -12.42
C PHE A 154 -3.79 2.74 -12.64
N SER A 155 -3.45 3.22 -13.84
CA SER A 155 -2.08 3.52 -14.23
C SER A 155 -1.43 4.59 -13.37
N GLY A 156 -2.11 5.70 -13.09
CA GLY A 156 -1.60 6.78 -12.23
C GLY A 156 -1.33 6.29 -10.80
N SER A 157 -2.23 5.46 -10.27
CA SER A 157 -2.08 4.87 -8.94
C SER A 157 -0.91 3.89 -8.86
N LEU A 158 -0.74 3.02 -9.86
CA LEU A 158 0.38 2.07 -9.92
C LEU A 158 1.72 2.80 -10.05
N LEU A 159 1.78 3.83 -10.89
CA LEU A 159 2.98 4.67 -11.02
C LEU A 159 3.32 5.35 -9.70
N SER A 160 2.34 5.94 -9.03
CA SER A 160 2.53 6.55 -7.72
C SER A 160 3.04 5.55 -6.68
N LEU A 161 2.47 4.33 -6.64
CA LEU A 161 2.92 3.28 -5.74
C LEU A 161 4.34 2.83 -6.03
N LYS A 162 4.75 2.74 -7.29
CA LYS A 162 6.14 2.42 -7.67
C LYS A 162 7.12 3.39 -6.98
N TYR A 163 6.86 4.70 -7.09
CA TYR A 163 7.74 5.71 -6.50
C TYR A 163 7.57 5.88 -4.98
N PHE A 164 6.42 5.55 -4.43
CA PHE A 164 6.20 5.45 -2.99
C PHE A 164 7.04 4.35 -2.34
N LEU A 165 7.08 3.18 -2.98
CA LEU A 165 7.66 1.97 -2.41
C LEU A 165 9.18 1.91 -2.61
N ALA A 166 9.70 2.46 -3.72
CA ALA A 166 11.12 2.40 -4.04
C ALA A 166 12.03 2.93 -2.91
N PRO A 167 11.81 4.12 -2.32
CA PRO A 167 12.63 4.61 -1.22
C PRO A 167 12.44 3.84 0.09
N LEU A 168 11.42 3.00 0.19
CA LEU A 168 11.21 2.08 1.31
C LEU A 168 11.83 0.69 1.07
N GLY A 169 12.59 0.51 -0.01
CA GLY A 169 13.19 -0.76 -0.36
C GLY A 169 12.17 -1.84 -0.75
N ALA A 170 10.99 -1.43 -1.23
CA ALA A 170 9.88 -2.31 -1.56
C ALA A 170 9.45 -2.16 -3.02
N ALA A 171 8.83 -3.19 -3.59
CA ALA A 171 8.35 -3.16 -4.97
C ALA A 171 7.08 -3.99 -5.14
N VAL A 172 6.19 -3.52 -6.03
CA VAL A 172 4.98 -4.26 -6.41
C VAL A 172 5.38 -5.56 -7.10
N ARG A 173 4.88 -6.69 -6.60
CA ARG A 173 5.10 -8.03 -7.15
C ARG A 173 3.91 -8.53 -7.93
N GLU A 174 2.73 -8.28 -7.43
CA GLU A 174 1.50 -8.78 -8.02
C GLU A 174 0.36 -7.80 -7.78
N THR A 175 -0.57 -7.73 -8.74
CA THR A 175 -1.72 -6.84 -8.64
C THR A 175 -3.03 -7.58 -8.90
N ARG A 176 -4.09 -7.15 -8.22
CA ARG A 176 -5.49 -7.51 -8.49
C ARG A 176 -6.27 -6.22 -8.76
N LEU A 177 -6.59 -5.97 -10.02
CA LEU A 177 -7.25 -4.74 -10.48
C LEU A 177 -8.71 -5.02 -10.76
N LEU A 178 -9.57 -4.71 -9.81
CA LEU A 178 -10.98 -5.11 -9.78
C LEU A 178 -11.87 -3.95 -10.25
N ARG A 179 -12.65 -4.20 -11.29
CA ARG A 179 -13.54 -3.22 -11.94
C ARG A 179 -15.00 -3.53 -11.71
N GLY A 180 -15.84 -2.50 -11.74
CA GLY A 180 -17.31 -2.63 -11.62
C GLY A 180 -17.70 -3.14 -10.23
N LEU A 181 -17.03 -2.68 -9.21
CA LEU A 181 -17.30 -2.94 -7.79
C LEU A 181 -17.59 -1.62 -7.09
N GLU A 182 -18.84 -1.17 -7.15
CA GLU A 182 -19.29 0.06 -6.48
C GLU A 182 -19.63 -0.20 -5.01
N SER A 183 -20.16 -1.39 -4.73
CA SER A 183 -20.60 -1.80 -3.40
C SER A 183 -20.11 -3.21 -3.05
N THR A 184 -20.17 -3.56 -1.78
CA THR A 184 -19.89 -4.94 -1.31
C THR A 184 -20.84 -5.96 -1.91
N LYS A 185 -22.07 -5.56 -2.26
CA LYS A 185 -23.02 -6.41 -2.98
C LYS A 185 -22.45 -6.87 -4.33
N ASP A 186 -21.84 -5.95 -5.11
CA ASP A 186 -21.22 -6.30 -6.40
C ASP A 186 -20.12 -7.35 -6.24
N LEU A 187 -19.39 -7.33 -5.12
CA LEU A 187 -18.37 -8.34 -4.81
C LEU A 187 -19.02 -9.68 -4.44
N HIS A 188 -20.07 -9.67 -3.60
CA HIS A 188 -20.80 -10.88 -3.21
C HIS A 188 -21.48 -11.58 -4.39
N GLU A 189 -21.89 -10.82 -5.40
CA GLU A 189 -22.44 -11.37 -6.64
C GLU A 189 -21.35 -12.02 -7.54
N ARG A 190 -20.08 -12.01 -7.12
CA ARG A 190 -18.94 -12.58 -7.86
C ARG A 190 -18.18 -13.61 -7.03
N PRO A 191 -18.77 -14.77 -6.71
CA PRO A 191 -18.16 -15.78 -5.85
C PRO A 191 -16.80 -16.26 -6.38
N ALA A 192 -16.62 -16.34 -7.70
CA ALA A 192 -15.32 -16.71 -8.29
C ALA A 192 -14.22 -15.67 -7.99
N VAL A 193 -14.55 -14.38 -7.98
CA VAL A 193 -13.59 -13.32 -7.61
C VAL A 193 -13.24 -13.43 -6.12
N MET A 194 -14.24 -13.66 -5.27
CA MET A 194 -14.01 -13.85 -3.83
C MET A 194 -13.10 -15.05 -3.56
N ALA A 195 -13.38 -16.19 -4.21
CA ALA A 195 -12.55 -17.38 -4.10
C ALA A 195 -11.11 -17.14 -4.59
N ALA A 196 -10.94 -16.42 -5.70
CA ALA A 196 -9.62 -16.08 -6.21
C ALA A 196 -8.83 -15.15 -5.30
N LEU A 197 -9.48 -14.20 -4.61
CA LEU A 197 -8.84 -13.31 -3.63
C LEU A 197 -8.42 -14.07 -2.37
N HIS A 198 -9.26 -14.99 -1.92
CA HIS A 198 -8.94 -15.88 -0.80
C HIS A 198 -7.76 -16.80 -1.16
N ALA A 199 -7.82 -17.49 -2.31
CA ALA A 199 -6.74 -18.34 -2.80
C ALA A 199 -5.43 -17.55 -2.98
N TRP A 200 -5.50 -16.31 -3.43
CA TRP A 200 -4.33 -15.44 -3.54
C TRP A 200 -3.62 -15.23 -2.19
N GLY A 201 -4.37 -14.99 -1.11
CA GLY A 201 -3.81 -14.91 0.23
C GLY A 201 -3.20 -16.25 0.69
N HIS A 202 -3.91 -17.34 0.48
CA HIS A 202 -3.46 -18.70 0.83
C HIS A 202 -2.17 -19.09 0.10
N ASP A 203 -2.08 -18.84 -1.21
CA ASP A 203 -0.91 -19.18 -2.03
C ASP A 203 0.33 -18.38 -1.58
N TRP A 204 0.16 -17.08 -1.31
CA TRP A 204 1.23 -16.25 -0.78
C TRP A 204 1.62 -16.66 0.64
N GLY A 205 0.65 -17.07 1.47
CA GLY A 205 0.92 -17.60 2.80
C GLY A 205 1.79 -18.85 2.72
N HIS A 206 1.48 -19.81 1.86
CA HIS A 206 2.31 -20.99 1.63
C HIS A 206 3.71 -20.65 1.13
N ARG A 207 3.83 -19.71 0.19
CA ARG A 207 5.15 -19.25 -0.27
C ARG A 207 5.98 -18.71 0.88
N LEU A 208 5.43 -17.83 1.72
CA LEU A 208 6.13 -17.29 2.88
C LEU A 208 6.48 -18.34 3.92
N ALA A 209 5.62 -19.35 4.13
CA ALA A 209 5.86 -20.44 5.06
C ALA A 209 6.99 -21.35 4.59
N THR A 210 7.11 -21.56 3.27
CA THR A 210 8.11 -22.46 2.67
C THR A 210 9.44 -21.79 2.34
N GLU A 211 9.48 -20.47 2.38
CA GLU A 211 10.64 -19.70 1.95
C GLU A 211 11.72 -19.53 3.03
N ASN A 212 12.71 -20.31 2.86
CA ASN A 212 14.08 -19.95 2.49
C ASN A 212 14.32 -19.85 0.96
N ALA A 213 13.33 -19.75 0.14
CA ALA A 213 13.43 -19.80 -1.31
C ALA A 213 13.32 -18.41 -1.96
N SER A 214 14.25 -18.11 -2.87
CA SER A 214 14.28 -16.95 -3.75
C SER A 214 12.93 -16.67 -4.40
N TYR A 215 12.40 -15.43 -4.22
CA TYR A 215 11.17 -14.96 -4.85
C TYR A 215 11.36 -14.89 -6.38
N GLU A 216 10.83 -15.86 -7.13
CA GLU A 216 10.76 -15.75 -8.57
C GLU A 216 9.71 -14.72 -8.99
N LEU A 217 10.12 -13.84 -9.89
CA LEU A 217 9.29 -12.80 -10.50
C LEU A 217 8.17 -13.40 -11.33
N THR A 218 6.94 -13.35 -10.85
CA THR A 218 5.78 -13.60 -11.69
C THR A 218 5.23 -12.27 -12.23
N GLN A 219 5.60 -11.98 -13.45
CA GLN A 219 5.19 -10.91 -14.37
C GLN A 219 5.68 -9.48 -14.05
N PRO A 220 6.39 -8.84 -15.00
CA PRO A 220 6.61 -7.40 -14.97
C PRO A 220 5.26 -6.66 -15.03
N LEU A 221 5.20 -5.50 -14.36
CA LEU A 221 4.11 -4.55 -14.58
C LEU A 221 3.96 -4.35 -16.09
N PRO A 222 2.75 -4.40 -16.66
CA PRO A 222 2.58 -4.07 -18.06
C PRO A 222 3.14 -2.66 -18.25
N GLU A 223 4.20 -2.55 -19.05
CA GLU A 223 4.65 -1.25 -19.54
C GLU A 223 3.42 -0.57 -20.13
N ALA A 224 3.13 0.61 -19.62
CA ALA A 224 2.12 1.46 -20.24
C ALA A 224 2.54 1.56 -21.71
N ALA A 225 1.79 0.91 -22.59
CA ALA A 225 2.01 1.07 -24.01
C ALA A 225 1.70 2.53 -24.32
N ASP A 226 2.75 3.37 -24.30
CA ASP A 226 2.72 4.64 -25.00
C ASP A 226 2.52 4.32 -26.47
N LYS A 227 1.29 4.36 -26.89
CA LYS A 227 0.95 4.49 -28.31
C LYS A 227 0.23 5.81 -28.48
N PRO A 228 0.68 6.56 -29.48
CA PRO A 228 0.23 7.91 -29.79
C PRO A 228 -1.27 8.04 -30.06
#